data_57fef63260020f33ad38072b081be335
#
_entry.id   57fef63260020f33ad38072b081be335
#
_cell.length_a   1.000
_cell.length_b   1.000
_cell.length_c   1.000
_cell.angle_alpha   90.00
_cell.angle_beta   90.00
_cell.angle_gamma   90.00
#
_symmetry.space_group_name_H-M   'P 1'
#
loop_
_entity.id
_entity.type
_entity.pdbx_description
1 polymer ?
#
loop_
_entity_poly.entity_id
_entity_poly.type
_entity_poly.pdbx_seq_one_letter_code
_entity_poly.pdbx_strand_id
1 'polypeptide(L)'
;MEPPAVRDHTATPRGGRRPLRSVRALAGAWLMVIAVPGAAAPFAYITNQGSDNVSVIDLASQQVVATVPVGRAPAGVVAASRSGKVFVSNPDSKTISVIDMRTQRVVDTLPAGSGPVGIDVSPDGVRLFVADWYTNRLLMFDTATGTTTALPAIAVGRAPAGVAVDATGATVFVAERDDDSVAAIDVATARVRGRVKVGTHPFALLVDARRERLYALNVVSNDVSVIDTRRLAVIATVKVGKAPYGAALTHDGALLYVSNQHDDSVSVVDADRLETVRTLAGFGYPEGVAAHADRVYVVNWMDDDVSVLDAASGRTLARIATGKNSRGFGAFIGAPPSP
;
A
#
# COMPACT_ATOMS: atom_id res chain seq x y z
N MET A 1 49.36 75.14 -5.71
CA MET A 1 49.08 76.56 -5.36
C MET A 1 48.23 76.53 -4.13
N GLU A 2 48.75 77.19 -3.16
CA GLU A 2 48.40 77.25 -1.75
C GLU A 2 47.08 78.01 -1.44
N PRO A 3 46.69 77.95 -0.16
CA PRO A 3 45.35 78.25 0.37
C PRO A 3 45.11 79.73 0.69
N PRO A 4 44.13 80.18 1.32
CA PRO A 4 43.99 80.26 2.79
C PRO A 4 42.53 80.28 3.28
N ALA A 5 42.12 80.33 4.50
CA ALA A 5 42.59 80.69 5.84
C ALA A 5 41.43 80.58 6.85
N VAL A 6 41.81 80.32 8.02
CA VAL A 6 41.11 80.28 9.31
C VAL A 6 40.34 81.56 9.66
N ARG A 7 39.15 81.42 10.32
CA ARG A 7 38.78 82.32 11.45
C ARG A 7 37.87 81.64 12.46
N ASP A 8 38.32 81.65 13.64
CA ASP A 8 37.78 81.33 14.92
C ASP A 8 36.76 82.35 15.43
N HIS A 9 35.71 81.98 16.07
CA HIS A 9 35.04 82.80 17.10
C HIS A 9 34.21 81.93 18.04
N THR A 10 34.70 81.88 19.24
CA THR A 10 34.14 81.41 20.51
C THR A 10 32.81 82.13 20.86
N ALA A 11 31.82 81.33 21.32
CA ALA A 11 30.85 81.75 22.35
C ALA A 11 30.11 80.59 22.95
N THR A 12 30.26 80.40 24.23
CA THR A 12 29.53 79.53 25.19
C THR A 12 28.31 80.25 25.75
N PRO A 13 27.50 79.68 26.67
CA PRO A 13 26.43 78.72 26.44
C PRO A 13 25.08 79.23 27.03
N ARG A 14 23.98 78.69 26.60
CA ARG A 14 22.70 78.82 27.37
C ARG A 14 21.96 77.51 27.38
N GLY A 15 21.66 77.03 28.58
CA GLY A 15 20.94 75.82 28.88
C GLY A 15 19.51 75.78 28.40
N GLY A 16 19.12 74.72 27.80
CA GLY A 16 17.75 74.39 27.41
C GLY A 16 17.48 72.94 27.80
N ARG A 17 16.61 72.76 28.80
CA ARG A 17 16.10 71.44 29.20
C ARG A 17 15.38 70.77 28.03
N ARG A 18 15.87 69.64 27.57
CA ARG A 18 15.14 68.78 26.65
C ARG A 18 14.29 67.77 27.43
N PRO A 19 13.03 67.53 27.01
CA PRO A 19 12.16 66.54 27.66
C PRO A 19 12.63 65.11 27.30
N LEU A 20 12.60 64.22 28.29
CA LEU A 20 12.81 62.79 28.13
C LEU A 20 11.73 62.20 27.23
N ARG A 21 12.13 61.73 26.05
CA ARG A 21 11.30 60.87 25.20
C ARG A 21 11.35 59.48 25.80
N SER A 22 10.21 59.02 26.29
CA SER A 22 9.94 57.65 26.72
C SER A 22 10.06 56.72 25.52
N VAL A 23 11.10 55.87 25.48
CA VAL A 23 11.22 54.75 24.56
C VAL A 23 10.22 53.69 25.04
N ARG A 24 9.10 53.57 24.33
CA ARG A 24 8.21 52.40 24.46
C ARG A 24 8.90 51.23 23.85
N ALA A 25 9.38 50.29 24.67
CA ALA A 25 9.83 48.95 24.26
C ALA A 25 8.60 48.19 23.71
N LEU A 26 8.55 47.98 22.40
CA LEU A 26 7.67 47.02 21.77
C LEU A 26 8.18 45.62 22.12
N ALA A 27 7.56 45.00 23.11
CA ALA A 27 7.75 43.57 23.34
C ALA A 27 7.10 42.81 22.18
N GLY A 28 7.93 42.40 21.20
CA GLY A 28 7.54 41.49 20.14
C GLY A 28 7.26 40.10 20.75
N ALA A 29 6.01 39.72 20.90
CA ALA A 29 5.63 38.35 21.23
C ALA A 29 6.02 37.48 20.03
N TRP A 30 7.10 36.70 20.16
CA TRP A 30 7.42 35.61 19.27
C TRP A 30 6.39 34.50 19.52
N LEU A 31 5.41 34.36 18.64
CA LEU A 31 4.60 33.16 18.60
C LEU A 31 5.53 32.00 18.21
N MET A 32 5.94 31.20 19.18
CA MET A 32 6.48 29.87 18.91
C MET A 32 5.36 29.04 18.29
N VAL A 33 5.38 28.89 16.98
CA VAL A 33 4.61 27.85 16.28
C VAL A 33 5.22 26.53 16.73
N ILE A 34 4.61 25.87 17.71
CA ILE A 34 4.92 24.50 18.03
C ILE A 34 4.43 23.69 16.83
N ALA A 35 5.36 23.28 15.97
CA ALA A 35 5.09 22.31 14.93
C ALA A 35 4.69 21.02 15.67
N VAL A 36 3.40 20.71 15.72
CA VAL A 36 2.92 19.38 16.07
C VAL A 36 3.57 18.44 15.04
N PRO A 37 4.34 17.42 15.44
CA PRO A 37 4.85 16.46 14.50
C PRO A 37 3.63 15.84 13.81
N GLY A 38 3.37 16.23 12.56
CA GLY A 38 2.36 15.61 11.72
C GLY A 38 2.70 14.13 11.61
N ALA A 39 1.67 13.27 11.66
CA ALA A 39 1.87 11.86 11.33
C ALA A 39 2.61 11.80 9.98
N ALA A 40 3.66 10.97 9.91
CA ALA A 40 4.40 10.79 8.66
C ALA A 40 3.42 10.44 7.55
N ALA A 41 3.53 11.11 6.40
CA ALA A 41 2.68 10.81 5.26
C ALA A 41 2.85 9.33 4.88
N PRO A 42 1.77 8.66 4.50
CA PRO A 42 1.86 7.28 4.06
C PRO A 42 2.64 7.18 2.74
N PHE A 43 3.26 6.01 2.54
CA PHE A 43 3.98 5.66 1.32
C PHE A 43 3.26 4.55 0.56
N ALA A 44 3.38 4.55 -0.76
CA ALA A 44 3.08 3.39 -1.58
C ALA A 44 4.38 2.68 -1.97
N TYR A 45 4.41 1.35 -1.80
CA TYR A 45 5.54 0.48 -2.09
C TYR A 45 5.25 -0.35 -3.33
N ILE A 46 5.79 0.05 -4.46
CA ILE A 46 5.49 -0.55 -5.76
C ILE A 46 6.63 -1.51 -6.14
N THR A 47 6.31 -2.79 -6.24
CA THR A 47 7.27 -3.80 -6.70
C THR A 47 7.50 -3.66 -8.19
N ASN A 48 8.76 -3.67 -8.62
CA ASN A 48 9.17 -3.55 -10.02
C ASN A 48 9.82 -4.86 -10.45
N GLN A 49 9.04 -5.74 -11.06
CA GLN A 49 9.44 -7.11 -11.39
C GLN A 49 10.65 -7.17 -12.34
N GLY A 50 10.72 -6.27 -13.30
CA GLY A 50 11.78 -6.23 -14.30
C GLY A 50 13.06 -5.51 -13.88
N SER A 51 13.07 -4.85 -12.71
CA SER A 51 14.24 -4.13 -12.19
C SER A 51 14.65 -4.52 -10.77
N ASP A 52 14.07 -5.58 -10.22
CA ASP A 52 14.44 -6.20 -8.92
C ASP A 52 14.48 -5.19 -7.76
N ASN A 53 13.52 -4.28 -7.73
CA ASN A 53 13.45 -3.25 -6.70
C ASN A 53 12.01 -2.85 -6.36
N VAL A 54 11.88 -1.97 -5.36
CA VAL A 54 10.62 -1.34 -4.94
C VAL A 54 10.76 0.16 -5.08
N SER A 55 9.85 0.79 -5.82
CA SER A 55 9.68 2.24 -5.82
C SER A 55 8.86 2.66 -4.60
N VAL A 56 9.36 3.60 -3.81
CA VAL A 56 8.66 4.16 -2.66
C VAL A 56 8.11 5.53 -3.06
N ILE A 57 6.79 5.64 -3.12
CA ILE A 57 6.10 6.87 -3.48
C ILE A 57 5.57 7.52 -2.20
N ASP A 58 5.96 8.75 -1.95
CA ASP A 58 5.34 9.59 -0.92
C ASP A 58 3.98 10.09 -1.44
N LEU A 59 2.90 9.75 -0.73
CA LEU A 59 1.54 10.04 -1.20
C LEU A 59 1.16 11.52 -1.07
N ALA A 60 1.85 12.29 -0.25
CA ALA A 60 1.60 13.72 -0.10
C ALA A 60 2.21 14.52 -1.27
N SER A 61 3.46 14.20 -1.64
CA SER A 61 4.15 14.85 -2.76
C SER A 61 3.86 14.20 -4.11
N GLN A 62 3.36 12.97 -4.14
CA GLN A 62 3.17 12.13 -5.33
C GLN A 62 4.48 11.93 -6.12
N GLN A 63 5.59 11.76 -5.39
CA GLN A 63 6.92 11.55 -5.97
C GLN A 63 7.53 10.25 -5.47
N VAL A 64 8.35 9.61 -6.31
CA VAL A 64 9.23 8.52 -5.86
C VAL A 64 10.35 9.13 -5.02
N VAL A 65 10.39 8.79 -3.74
CA VAL A 65 11.38 9.30 -2.77
C VAL A 65 12.51 8.33 -2.48
N ALA A 66 12.32 7.05 -2.83
CA ALA A 66 13.36 6.03 -2.73
C ALA A 66 13.14 4.89 -3.74
N THR A 67 14.23 4.24 -4.13
CA THR A 67 14.23 2.97 -4.87
C THR A 67 15.03 1.97 -4.05
N VAL A 68 14.36 0.91 -3.59
CA VAL A 68 14.93 -0.07 -2.66
C VAL A 68 15.23 -1.36 -3.40
N PRO A 69 16.49 -1.77 -3.58
CA PRO A 69 16.84 -3.07 -4.15
C PRO A 69 16.29 -4.21 -3.27
N VAL A 70 15.69 -5.24 -3.89
CA VAL A 70 15.14 -6.42 -3.22
C VAL A 70 15.59 -7.71 -3.93
N GLY A 71 14.96 -8.83 -3.66
CA GLY A 71 15.22 -10.06 -4.42
C GLY A 71 14.68 -10.00 -5.85
N ARG A 72 14.95 -11.06 -6.65
CA ARG A 72 14.61 -11.11 -8.08
C ARG A 72 13.12 -11.31 -8.31
N ALA A 73 12.61 -10.61 -9.32
CA ALA A 73 11.24 -10.63 -9.80
C ALA A 73 10.21 -10.38 -8.69
N PRO A 74 10.32 -9.27 -7.90
CA PRO A 74 9.41 -9.01 -6.79
C PRO A 74 7.96 -8.93 -7.28
N ALA A 75 7.05 -9.57 -6.55
CA ALA A 75 5.64 -9.68 -6.91
C ALA A 75 4.71 -9.12 -5.82
N GLY A 76 4.47 -9.90 -4.78
CA GLY A 76 3.60 -9.49 -3.68
C GLY A 76 4.26 -8.50 -2.72
N VAL A 77 3.44 -7.61 -2.16
CA VAL A 77 3.89 -6.61 -1.19
C VAL A 77 2.81 -6.34 -0.14
N VAL A 78 3.22 -6.25 1.12
CA VAL A 78 2.34 -5.79 2.21
C VAL A 78 3.05 -4.77 3.08
N ALA A 79 2.41 -3.62 3.26
CA ALA A 79 2.89 -2.52 4.09
C ALA A 79 2.30 -2.63 5.51
N ALA A 80 3.01 -3.27 6.42
CA ALA A 80 2.62 -3.52 7.80
C ALA A 80 2.89 -2.28 8.69
N SER A 81 2.01 -1.28 8.62
CA SER A 81 2.17 0.01 9.33
C SER A 81 2.40 -0.14 10.84
N ARG A 82 1.74 -1.10 11.48
CA ARG A 82 1.86 -1.31 12.94
C ARG A 82 3.27 -1.75 13.36
N SER A 83 3.92 -2.59 12.56
CA SER A 83 5.31 -3.03 12.80
C SER A 83 6.34 -2.11 12.15
N GLY A 84 5.93 -1.14 11.31
CA GLY A 84 6.82 -0.28 10.55
C GLY A 84 7.65 -1.00 9.49
N LYS A 85 7.19 -2.15 9.02
CA LYS A 85 7.88 -3.01 8.05
C LYS A 85 7.07 -3.16 6.77
N VAL A 86 7.77 -3.34 5.65
CA VAL A 86 7.16 -3.78 4.38
C VAL A 86 7.77 -5.13 4.03
N PHE A 87 6.92 -6.09 3.70
CA PHE A 87 7.34 -7.41 3.26
C PHE A 87 7.09 -7.55 1.77
N VAL A 88 8.10 -8.03 1.05
CA VAL A 88 8.09 -8.17 -0.42
C VAL A 88 8.44 -9.60 -0.78
N SER A 89 7.55 -10.31 -1.47
CA SER A 89 7.84 -11.65 -1.98
C SER A 89 8.64 -11.56 -3.28
N ASN A 90 9.71 -12.37 -3.38
CA ASN A 90 10.62 -12.41 -4.52
C ASN A 90 10.64 -13.86 -5.08
N PRO A 91 9.72 -14.20 -6.01
CA PRO A 91 9.57 -15.58 -6.51
C PRO A 91 10.86 -16.20 -7.05
N ASP A 92 11.61 -15.48 -7.90
CA ASP A 92 12.83 -16.01 -8.52
C ASP A 92 14.02 -16.13 -7.57
N SER A 93 14.05 -15.35 -6.51
CA SER A 93 15.02 -15.50 -5.42
C SER A 93 14.56 -16.48 -4.36
N LYS A 94 13.27 -16.86 -4.34
CA LYS A 94 12.66 -17.71 -3.31
C LYS A 94 12.80 -17.11 -1.91
N THR A 95 12.66 -15.78 -1.81
CA THR A 95 12.87 -15.03 -0.57
C THR A 95 11.74 -14.04 -0.32
N ILE A 96 11.71 -13.51 0.90
CA ILE A 96 10.97 -12.30 1.27
C ILE A 96 12.00 -11.26 1.69
N SER A 97 11.95 -10.06 1.09
CA SER A 97 12.69 -8.90 1.59
C SER A 97 11.87 -8.16 2.63
N VAL A 98 12.49 -7.78 3.75
CA VAL A 98 11.89 -7.00 4.82
C VAL A 98 12.47 -5.59 4.77
N ILE A 99 11.64 -4.59 4.47
CA ILE A 99 12.04 -3.18 4.38
C ILE A 99 11.57 -2.47 5.65
N ASP A 100 12.44 -1.68 6.26
CA ASP A 100 12.08 -0.76 7.35
C ASP A 100 11.49 0.54 6.77
N MET A 101 10.27 0.90 7.20
CA MET A 101 9.54 2.07 6.67
C MET A 101 10.15 3.42 7.02
N ARG A 102 10.99 3.51 8.05
CA ARG A 102 11.62 4.77 8.46
C ARG A 102 12.89 5.05 7.66
N THR A 103 13.68 3.99 7.43
CA THR A 103 14.98 4.10 6.75
C THR A 103 14.89 3.83 5.26
N GLN A 104 13.78 3.25 4.78
CA GLN A 104 13.56 2.82 3.39
C GLN A 104 14.69 1.89 2.90
N ARG A 105 15.09 0.93 3.76
CA ARG A 105 16.16 -0.03 3.46
C ARG A 105 15.71 -1.44 3.81
N VAL A 106 16.23 -2.42 3.07
CA VAL A 106 16.11 -3.84 3.44
C VAL A 106 16.91 -4.06 4.72
N VAL A 107 16.24 -4.58 5.73
CA VAL A 107 16.83 -4.90 7.06
C VAL A 107 16.93 -6.39 7.30
N ASP A 108 16.21 -7.22 6.50
CA ASP A 108 16.26 -8.68 6.58
C ASP A 108 15.86 -9.32 5.24
N THR A 109 16.27 -10.57 5.02
CA THR A 109 15.90 -11.38 3.85
C THR A 109 15.67 -12.81 4.30
N LEU A 110 14.42 -13.30 4.13
CA LEU A 110 13.98 -14.57 4.65
C LEU A 110 13.85 -15.60 3.53
N PRO A 111 14.26 -16.85 3.71
CA PRO A 111 13.89 -17.94 2.79
C PRO A 111 12.37 -18.16 2.78
N ALA A 112 11.78 -18.32 1.59
CA ALA A 112 10.33 -18.36 1.43
C ALA A 112 9.84 -19.43 0.42
N GLY A 113 10.19 -20.67 0.66
CA GLY A 113 9.70 -21.79 -0.15
C GLY A 113 10.25 -21.82 -1.58
N SER A 114 9.42 -22.19 -2.55
CA SER A 114 9.83 -22.40 -3.94
C SER A 114 9.30 -21.35 -4.91
N GLY A 115 8.22 -20.66 -4.56
CA GLY A 115 7.62 -19.59 -5.37
C GLY A 115 6.68 -18.72 -4.53
N PRO A 116 7.21 -17.86 -3.63
CA PRO A 116 6.38 -16.95 -2.85
C PRO A 116 5.71 -15.92 -3.76
N VAL A 117 4.37 -15.80 -3.68
CA VAL A 117 3.60 -14.87 -4.52
C VAL A 117 2.76 -13.94 -3.65
N GLY A 118 1.55 -14.34 -3.30
CA GLY A 118 0.66 -13.53 -2.47
C GLY A 118 1.14 -13.47 -1.03
N ILE A 119 1.01 -12.31 -0.42
CA ILE A 119 1.54 -12.02 0.90
C ILE A 119 0.58 -11.10 1.65
N ASP A 120 0.31 -11.39 2.91
CA ASP A 120 -0.44 -10.51 3.80
C ASP A 120 0.02 -10.70 5.25
N VAL A 121 -0.32 -9.74 6.11
CA VAL A 121 0.10 -9.68 7.51
C VAL A 121 -1.13 -9.52 8.42
N SER A 122 -1.08 -10.14 9.60
CA SER A 122 -2.13 -9.94 10.61
C SER A 122 -2.26 -8.46 11.03
N PRO A 123 -3.45 -7.98 11.42
CA PRO A 123 -3.68 -6.57 11.76
C PRO A 123 -2.81 -6.05 12.91
N ASP A 124 -2.33 -6.92 13.79
CA ASP A 124 -1.38 -6.60 14.86
C ASP A 124 0.08 -6.52 14.35
N GLY A 125 0.35 -6.97 13.13
CA GLY A 125 1.67 -6.96 12.49
C GLY A 125 2.60 -8.07 12.95
N VAL A 126 2.12 -9.10 13.70
CA VAL A 126 2.99 -10.14 14.28
C VAL A 126 3.00 -11.47 13.52
N ARG A 127 2.10 -11.67 12.56
CA ARG A 127 2.03 -12.87 11.73
C ARG A 127 2.04 -12.51 10.26
N LEU A 128 3.02 -13.03 9.54
CA LEU A 128 3.12 -12.88 8.09
C LEU A 128 2.71 -14.19 7.43
N PHE A 129 1.92 -14.11 6.37
CA PHE A 129 1.40 -15.23 5.59
C PHE A 129 1.81 -15.07 4.13
N VAL A 130 2.32 -16.14 3.53
CA VAL A 130 2.82 -16.13 2.14
C VAL A 130 2.38 -17.38 1.40
N ALA A 131 1.73 -17.19 0.27
CA ALA A 131 1.37 -18.30 -0.62
C ALA A 131 2.62 -18.80 -1.37
N ASP A 132 2.96 -20.05 -1.22
CA ASP A 132 4.00 -20.71 -2.02
C ASP A 132 3.37 -21.50 -3.16
N TRP A 133 3.39 -20.88 -4.33
CA TRP A 133 2.71 -21.35 -5.53
C TRP A 133 3.06 -22.78 -5.94
N TYR A 134 4.33 -23.17 -5.86
CA TYR A 134 4.79 -24.47 -6.38
C TYR A 134 4.69 -25.59 -5.36
N THR A 135 4.65 -25.29 -4.06
CA THR A 135 4.58 -26.35 -3.04
C THR A 135 3.18 -26.56 -2.48
N ASN A 136 2.19 -25.76 -2.94
CA ASN A 136 0.80 -25.81 -2.45
C ASN A 136 0.72 -25.62 -0.94
N ARG A 137 1.41 -24.60 -0.44
CA ARG A 137 1.48 -24.29 0.99
C ARG A 137 1.23 -22.82 1.26
N LEU A 138 0.66 -22.55 2.41
CA LEU A 138 0.70 -21.24 3.04
C LEU A 138 1.86 -21.26 4.05
N LEU A 139 2.88 -20.48 3.79
CA LEU A 139 3.98 -20.25 4.71
C LEU A 139 3.55 -19.24 5.77
N MET A 140 4.01 -19.42 7.00
CA MET A 140 3.77 -18.52 8.11
C MET A 140 5.08 -18.10 8.76
N PHE A 141 5.14 -16.85 9.21
CA PHE A 141 6.29 -16.32 9.94
C PHE A 141 5.81 -15.52 11.16
N ASP A 142 6.55 -15.64 12.25
CA ASP A 142 6.42 -14.78 13.41
C ASP A 142 7.32 -13.56 13.21
N THR A 143 6.77 -12.35 13.29
CA THR A 143 7.48 -11.08 13.09
C THR A 143 7.58 -10.24 14.37
N ALA A 144 7.11 -10.78 15.52
CA ALA A 144 6.93 -10.02 16.77
C ALA A 144 8.24 -9.62 17.44
N THR A 145 9.31 -10.42 17.32
CA THR A 145 10.51 -10.31 18.16
C THR A 145 11.71 -9.64 17.47
N GLY A 146 11.49 -8.78 16.49
CA GLY A 146 12.58 -8.12 15.75
C GLY A 146 13.29 -9.03 14.74
N THR A 147 13.36 -10.33 15.00
CA THR A 147 13.84 -11.35 14.05
C THR A 147 12.65 -12.15 13.55
N THR A 148 12.46 -12.20 12.24
CA THR A 148 11.35 -12.96 11.65
C THR A 148 11.67 -14.45 11.66
N THR A 149 10.80 -15.26 12.25
CA THR A 149 11.00 -16.70 12.42
C THR A 149 9.96 -17.50 11.65
N ALA A 150 10.38 -18.48 10.85
CA ALA A 150 9.48 -19.37 10.14
C ALA A 150 8.71 -20.28 11.10
N LEU A 151 7.42 -20.44 10.84
CA LEU A 151 6.51 -21.35 11.54
C LEU A 151 6.15 -22.54 10.63
N PRO A 152 5.53 -23.61 11.18
CA PRO A 152 5.06 -24.72 10.36
C PRO A 152 4.12 -24.25 9.26
N ALA A 153 4.40 -24.64 8.00
CA ALA A 153 3.58 -24.29 6.86
C ALA A 153 2.30 -25.14 6.81
N ILE A 154 1.22 -24.55 6.30
CA ILE A 154 -0.09 -25.19 6.17
C ILE A 154 -0.26 -25.69 4.73
N ALA A 155 -0.67 -26.95 4.57
CA ALA A 155 -1.05 -27.48 3.26
C ALA A 155 -2.38 -26.86 2.80
N VAL A 156 -2.40 -26.34 1.58
CA VAL A 156 -3.56 -25.73 0.92
C VAL A 156 -3.80 -26.37 -0.45
N GLY A 157 -4.76 -25.87 -1.22
CA GLY A 157 -5.00 -26.33 -2.58
C GLY A 157 -3.91 -25.93 -3.57
N ARG A 158 -4.12 -26.27 -4.85
CA ARG A 158 -3.12 -26.14 -5.91
C ARG A 158 -2.91 -24.67 -6.35
N ALA A 159 -1.64 -24.34 -6.61
CA ALA A 159 -1.20 -23.02 -7.04
C ALA A 159 -1.81 -21.88 -6.18
N PRO A 160 -1.56 -21.85 -4.86
CA PRO A 160 -2.07 -20.79 -4.01
C PRO A 160 -1.50 -19.44 -4.48
N ALA A 161 -2.39 -18.45 -4.66
CA ALA A 161 -2.04 -17.13 -5.20
C ALA A 161 -2.23 -16.02 -4.16
N GLY A 162 -3.40 -15.38 -4.11
CA GLY A 162 -3.70 -14.31 -3.18
C GLY A 162 -3.90 -14.80 -1.75
N VAL A 163 -3.48 -13.99 -0.81
CA VAL A 163 -3.68 -14.17 0.63
C VAL A 163 -4.38 -12.94 1.17
N ALA A 164 -5.35 -13.12 2.05
CA ALA A 164 -6.00 -12.01 2.75
C ALA A 164 -6.31 -12.42 4.20
N VAL A 165 -5.91 -11.62 5.17
CA VAL A 165 -6.16 -11.84 6.59
C VAL A 165 -7.39 -11.06 7.01
N ASP A 166 -8.27 -11.66 7.81
CA ASP A 166 -9.44 -10.94 8.33
C ASP A 166 -9.04 -9.83 9.33
N ALA A 167 -9.97 -8.91 9.60
CA ALA A 167 -9.71 -7.76 10.47
C ALA A 167 -9.39 -8.14 11.94
N THR A 168 -9.67 -9.38 12.33
CA THR A 168 -9.36 -9.88 13.67
C THR A 168 -8.02 -10.60 13.74
N GLY A 169 -7.46 -11.00 12.60
CA GLY A 169 -6.28 -11.85 12.50
C GLY A 169 -6.55 -13.34 12.80
N ALA A 170 -7.81 -13.71 13.03
CA ALA A 170 -8.19 -15.08 13.37
C ALA A 170 -8.32 -16.00 12.15
N THR A 171 -8.64 -15.43 10.98
CA THR A 171 -8.79 -16.20 9.74
C THR A 171 -7.89 -15.63 8.66
N VAL A 172 -7.19 -16.50 7.95
CA VAL A 172 -6.53 -16.18 6.70
C VAL A 172 -7.21 -16.90 5.54
N PHE A 173 -7.48 -16.16 4.46
CA PHE A 173 -8.05 -16.68 3.23
C PHE A 173 -6.95 -16.84 2.18
N VAL A 174 -7.00 -17.94 1.43
CA VAL A 174 -6.04 -18.25 0.37
C VAL A 174 -6.79 -18.61 -0.91
N ALA A 175 -6.49 -17.93 -1.99
CA ALA A 175 -6.97 -18.28 -3.32
C ALA A 175 -6.23 -19.54 -3.81
N GLU A 176 -6.94 -20.63 -3.97
CA GLU A 176 -6.45 -21.91 -4.50
C GLU A 176 -6.78 -21.93 -6.00
N ARG A 177 -5.88 -21.29 -6.79
CA ARG A 177 -6.12 -20.91 -8.19
C ARG A 177 -6.54 -22.09 -9.06
N ASP A 178 -5.77 -23.18 -9.04
CA ASP A 178 -6.00 -24.34 -9.92
C ASP A 178 -7.05 -25.31 -9.37
N ASP A 179 -7.66 -24.98 -8.22
CA ASP A 179 -8.78 -25.69 -7.64
C ASP A 179 -10.10 -24.89 -7.71
N ASP A 180 -10.09 -23.70 -8.31
CA ASP A 180 -11.25 -22.80 -8.40
C ASP A 180 -11.95 -22.60 -7.04
N SER A 181 -11.16 -22.39 -6.01
CA SER A 181 -11.65 -22.29 -4.63
C SER A 181 -10.88 -21.27 -3.79
N VAL A 182 -11.49 -20.87 -2.70
CA VAL A 182 -10.84 -20.12 -1.62
C VAL A 182 -10.87 -20.95 -0.35
N ALA A 183 -9.71 -21.19 0.25
CA ALA A 183 -9.61 -21.80 1.56
C ALA A 183 -9.72 -20.75 2.66
N ALA A 184 -10.46 -21.05 3.73
CA ALA A 184 -10.45 -20.30 4.99
C ALA A 184 -9.68 -21.12 6.04
N ILE A 185 -8.66 -20.52 6.63
CA ILE A 185 -7.73 -21.15 7.56
C ILE A 185 -7.87 -20.48 8.93
N ASP A 186 -8.05 -21.29 9.96
CA ASP A 186 -8.01 -20.84 11.34
C ASP A 186 -6.55 -20.66 11.78
N VAL A 187 -6.17 -19.44 12.14
CA VAL A 187 -4.79 -19.06 12.46
C VAL A 187 -4.32 -19.72 13.76
N ALA A 188 -5.18 -19.84 14.75
CA ALA A 188 -4.81 -20.40 16.06
C ALA A 188 -4.51 -21.90 16.00
N THR A 189 -5.29 -22.65 15.20
CA THR A 189 -5.11 -24.09 15.04
C THR A 189 -4.23 -24.48 13.85
N ALA A 190 -3.90 -23.51 12.98
CA ALA A 190 -3.19 -23.72 11.72
C ALA A 190 -3.87 -24.77 10.81
N ARG A 191 -5.20 -24.77 10.75
CA ARG A 191 -5.99 -25.74 9.98
C ARG A 191 -6.97 -25.06 9.02
N VAL A 192 -7.16 -25.68 7.86
CA VAL A 192 -8.24 -25.30 6.94
C VAL A 192 -9.58 -25.65 7.59
N ARG A 193 -10.40 -24.62 7.85
CA ARG A 193 -11.75 -24.78 8.42
C ARG A 193 -12.84 -25.00 7.38
N GLY A 194 -12.57 -24.60 6.12
CA GLY A 194 -13.52 -24.77 5.02
C GLY A 194 -12.97 -24.26 3.69
N ARG A 195 -13.65 -24.62 2.62
CA ARG A 195 -13.38 -24.14 1.25
C ARG A 195 -14.66 -23.68 0.58
N VAL A 196 -14.55 -22.64 -0.24
CA VAL A 196 -15.66 -22.10 -1.03
C VAL A 196 -15.27 -22.21 -2.50
N LYS A 197 -16.13 -22.86 -3.30
CA LYS A 197 -15.98 -22.82 -4.77
C LYS A 197 -16.33 -21.42 -5.28
N VAL A 198 -15.53 -20.91 -6.20
CA VAL A 198 -15.67 -19.58 -6.80
C VAL A 198 -15.61 -19.67 -8.34
N GLY A 199 -15.39 -18.58 -9.03
CA GLY A 199 -15.15 -18.60 -10.48
C GLY A 199 -13.79 -19.24 -10.82
N THR A 200 -13.46 -19.24 -12.11
CA THR A 200 -12.27 -19.94 -12.61
C THR A 200 -11.00 -19.14 -12.38
N HIS A 201 -10.00 -19.80 -11.80
CA HIS A 201 -8.70 -19.28 -11.44
C HIS A 201 -8.77 -18.02 -10.56
N PRO A 202 -9.24 -18.12 -9.29
CA PRO A 202 -9.16 -17.03 -8.34
C PRO A 202 -7.68 -16.63 -8.12
N PHE A 203 -7.39 -15.34 -8.14
CA PHE A 203 -6.02 -14.84 -7.97
C PHE A 203 -5.92 -13.89 -6.79
N ALA A 204 -6.44 -12.67 -6.85
CA ALA A 204 -6.43 -11.76 -5.74
C ALA A 204 -7.63 -11.93 -4.82
N LEU A 205 -7.42 -11.62 -3.55
CA LEU A 205 -8.43 -11.60 -2.50
C LEU A 205 -8.45 -10.23 -1.82
N LEU A 206 -9.63 -9.74 -1.46
CA LEU A 206 -9.80 -8.52 -0.69
C LEU A 206 -10.88 -8.72 0.38
N VAL A 207 -10.55 -8.46 1.65
CA VAL A 207 -11.50 -8.49 2.76
C VAL A 207 -12.22 -7.15 2.90
N ASP A 208 -13.55 -7.18 2.94
CA ASP A 208 -14.41 -6.08 3.39
C ASP A 208 -14.90 -6.40 4.81
N ALA A 209 -14.17 -5.91 5.79
CA ALA A 209 -14.50 -6.14 7.19
C ALA A 209 -15.83 -5.51 7.61
N ARG A 210 -16.25 -4.40 6.98
CA ARG A 210 -17.50 -3.70 7.33
C ARG A 210 -18.73 -4.51 6.95
N ARG A 211 -18.66 -5.24 5.83
CA ARG A 211 -19.78 -6.05 5.31
C ARG A 211 -19.60 -7.53 5.57
N GLU A 212 -18.49 -7.93 6.24
CA GLU A 212 -18.15 -9.35 6.45
C GLU A 212 -18.08 -10.13 5.13
N ARG A 213 -17.49 -9.51 4.10
CA ARG A 213 -17.35 -10.06 2.75
C ARG A 213 -15.88 -10.27 2.39
N LEU A 214 -15.66 -11.24 1.54
CA LEU A 214 -14.41 -11.44 0.82
C LEU A 214 -14.70 -11.37 -0.67
N TYR A 215 -13.95 -10.57 -1.40
CA TYR A 215 -13.96 -10.52 -2.85
C TYR A 215 -12.86 -11.41 -3.38
N ALA A 216 -13.18 -12.38 -4.24
CA ALA A 216 -12.23 -13.22 -4.94
C ALA A 216 -12.28 -12.91 -6.44
N LEU A 217 -11.15 -12.46 -6.99
CA LEU A 217 -11.02 -12.05 -8.38
C LEU A 217 -10.65 -13.26 -9.23
N ASN A 218 -11.52 -13.63 -10.16
CA ASN A 218 -11.40 -14.84 -10.97
C ASN A 218 -10.91 -14.49 -12.37
N VAL A 219 -9.61 -14.68 -12.61
CA VAL A 219 -8.91 -14.17 -13.82
C VAL A 219 -9.38 -14.80 -15.13
N VAL A 220 -9.92 -16.02 -15.12
CA VAL A 220 -10.39 -16.71 -16.33
C VAL A 220 -11.89 -16.54 -16.56
N SER A 221 -12.71 -16.60 -15.50
CA SER A 221 -14.15 -16.36 -15.64
C SER A 221 -14.53 -14.89 -15.75
N ASN A 222 -13.56 -13.94 -15.58
CA ASN A 222 -13.75 -12.49 -15.74
C ASN A 222 -14.84 -11.94 -14.82
N ASP A 223 -14.77 -12.32 -13.55
CA ASP A 223 -15.73 -11.89 -12.55
C ASP A 223 -15.10 -11.85 -11.15
N VAL A 224 -15.86 -11.29 -10.22
CA VAL A 224 -15.55 -11.25 -8.80
C VAL A 224 -16.58 -12.05 -8.05
N SER A 225 -16.19 -13.14 -7.38
CA SER A 225 -17.03 -13.83 -6.44
C SER A 225 -17.07 -13.09 -5.11
N VAL A 226 -18.26 -12.77 -4.62
CA VAL A 226 -18.47 -12.15 -3.31
C VAL A 226 -18.87 -13.22 -2.32
N ILE A 227 -18.06 -13.41 -1.30
CA ILE A 227 -18.19 -14.50 -0.31
C ILE A 227 -18.59 -13.88 1.04
N ASP A 228 -19.61 -14.44 1.67
CA ASP A 228 -19.90 -14.23 3.11
C ASP A 228 -18.83 -14.95 3.94
N THR A 229 -18.04 -14.23 4.72
CA THR A 229 -16.89 -14.78 5.44
C THR A 229 -17.28 -15.64 6.64
N ARG A 230 -18.48 -15.46 7.18
CA ARG A 230 -19.01 -16.30 8.29
C ARG A 230 -19.55 -17.61 7.80
N ARG A 231 -20.38 -17.57 6.72
CA ARG A 231 -21.04 -18.75 6.16
C ARG A 231 -20.14 -19.54 5.24
N LEU A 232 -19.05 -18.94 4.75
CA LEU A 232 -18.17 -19.47 3.70
C LEU A 232 -18.99 -19.89 2.47
N ALA A 233 -19.78 -18.96 1.94
CA ALA A 233 -20.63 -19.17 0.78
C ALA A 233 -20.58 -17.97 -0.15
N VAL A 234 -20.58 -18.21 -1.47
CA VAL A 234 -20.75 -17.17 -2.47
C VAL A 234 -22.15 -16.60 -2.38
N ILE A 235 -22.29 -15.28 -2.19
CA ILE A 235 -23.57 -14.57 -2.11
C ILE A 235 -23.89 -13.80 -3.39
N ALA A 236 -22.87 -13.51 -4.21
CA ALA A 236 -23.03 -12.85 -5.51
C ALA A 236 -21.80 -13.11 -6.40
N THR A 237 -22.00 -12.93 -7.71
CA THR A 237 -20.93 -12.90 -8.70
C THR A 237 -21.09 -11.63 -9.54
N VAL A 238 -20.08 -10.77 -9.55
CA VAL A 238 -20.08 -9.49 -10.26
C VAL A 238 -19.23 -9.60 -11.51
N LYS A 239 -19.82 -9.31 -12.67
CA LYS A 239 -19.07 -9.26 -13.93
C LYS A 239 -18.21 -8.00 -14.00
N VAL A 240 -16.94 -8.17 -14.42
CA VAL A 240 -15.95 -7.11 -14.62
C VAL A 240 -15.26 -7.28 -15.97
N GLY A 241 -14.21 -6.55 -16.24
CA GLY A 241 -13.42 -6.73 -17.46
C GLY A 241 -12.56 -8.00 -17.43
N LYS A 242 -11.72 -8.20 -18.46
CA LYS A 242 -10.94 -9.44 -18.63
C LYS A 242 -9.73 -9.51 -17.70
N ALA A 243 -9.53 -10.70 -17.15
CA ALA A 243 -8.46 -11.03 -16.23
C ALA A 243 -8.37 -10.04 -15.05
N PRO A 244 -9.39 -9.98 -14.15
CA PRO A 244 -9.35 -9.16 -12.97
C PRO A 244 -8.20 -9.59 -12.04
N TYR A 245 -7.34 -8.62 -11.63
CA TYR A 245 -6.08 -8.96 -10.98
C TYR A 245 -5.89 -8.32 -9.60
N GLY A 246 -6.21 -7.05 -9.43
CA GLY A 246 -6.11 -6.32 -8.16
C GLY A 246 -7.40 -5.57 -7.84
N ALA A 247 -7.67 -5.36 -6.57
CA ALA A 247 -8.84 -4.62 -6.14
C ALA A 247 -8.61 -3.81 -4.87
N ALA A 248 -9.33 -2.69 -4.74
CA ALA A 248 -9.39 -1.91 -3.52
C ALA A 248 -10.77 -1.29 -3.33
N LEU A 249 -11.21 -1.22 -2.08
CA LEU A 249 -12.37 -0.42 -1.68
C LEU A 249 -11.96 1.03 -1.44
N THR A 250 -12.80 1.98 -1.85
CA THR A 250 -12.64 3.38 -1.45
C THR A 250 -12.69 3.54 0.06
N HIS A 251 -12.18 4.65 0.59
CA HIS A 251 -12.08 4.87 2.05
C HIS A 251 -13.43 4.78 2.76
N ASP A 252 -14.51 5.24 2.14
CA ASP A 252 -15.89 5.11 2.62
C ASP A 252 -16.46 3.70 2.43
N GLY A 253 -15.79 2.86 1.63
CA GLY A 253 -16.21 1.51 1.28
C GLY A 253 -17.33 1.46 0.25
N ALA A 254 -17.72 2.58 -0.38
CA ALA A 254 -18.86 2.61 -1.30
C ALA A 254 -18.56 1.98 -2.66
N LEU A 255 -17.32 2.14 -3.15
CA LEU A 255 -16.89 1.65 -4.46
C LEU A 255 -15.73 0.66 -4.33
N LEU A 256 -15.81 -0.42 -5.12
CA LEU A 256 -14.73 -1.37 -5.32
C LEU A 256 -14.12 -1.13 -6.70
N TYR A 257 -12.85 -0.78 -6.74
CA TYR A 257 -12.07 -0.65 -7.97
C TYR A 257 -11.37 -1.97 -8.26
N VAL A 258 -11.52 -2.49 -9.49
CA VAL A 258 -10.96 -3.78 -9.92
C VAL A 258 -10.18 -3.56 -11.22
N SER A 259 -8.87 -3.84 -11.20
CA SER A 259 -8.04 -3.81 -12.41
C SER A 259 -8.33 -5.02 -13.30
N ASN A 260 -8.41 -4.79 -14.61
CA ASN A 260 -8.67 -5.81 -15.62
C ASN A 260 -7.47 -5.84 -16.57
N GLN A 261 -6.53 -6.76 -16.36
CA GLN A 261 -5.25 -6.80 -17.07
C GLN A 261 -5.38 -6.86 -18.59
N HIS A 262 -6.26 -7.75 -19.10
CA HIS A 262 -6.38 -8.02 -20.53
C HIS A 262 -7.39 -7.12 -21.26
N ASP A 263 -7.93 -6.12 -20.57
CA ASP A 263 -8.78 -5.09 -21.17
C ASP A 263 -8.21 -3.68 -21.00
N ASP A 264 -7.00 -3.55 -20.43
CA ASP A 264 -6.36 -2.26 -20.15
C ASP A 264 -7.29 -1.28 -19.46
N SER A 265 -8.09 -1.80 -18.50
CA SER A 265 -9.21 -1.09 -17.90
C SER A 265 -9.31 -1.32 -16.39
N VAL A 266 -10.13 -0.51 -15.74
CA VAL A 266 -10.52 -0.66 -14.34
C VAL A 266 -12.03 -0.64 -14.24
N SER A 267 -12.63 -1.69 -13.69
CA SER A 267 -14.05 -1.74 -13.35
C SER A 267 -14.28 -1.05 -12.01
N VAL A 268 -15.30 -0.21 -11.93
CA VAL A 268 -15.79 0.40 -10.69
C VAL A 268 -17.13 -0.24 -10.34
N VAL A 269 -17.16 -0.92 -9.21
CA VAL A 269 -18.31 -1.69 -8.72
C VAL A 269 -18.91 -0.96 -7.52
N ASP A 270 -20.23 -0.81 -7.50
CA ASP A 270 -20.97 -0.40 -6.30
C ASP A 270 -20.94 -1.56 -5.29
N ALA A 271 -20.29 -1.35 -4.14
CA ALA A 271 -20.02 -2.40 -3.18
C ALA A 271 -21.28 -2.86 -2.40
N ASP A 272 -22.34 -2.06 -2.37
CA ASP A 272 -23.62 -2.42 -1.75
C ASP A 272 -24.53 -3.14 -2.74
N ARG A 273 -24.64 -2.61 -3.96
CA ARG A 273 -25.50 -3.18 -5.01
C ARG A 273 -24.89 -4.37 -5.71
N LEU A 274 -23.55 -4.52 -5.62
CA LEU A 274 -22.76 -5.57 -6.27
C LEU A 274 -22.92 -5.56 -7.81
N GLU A 275 -22.87 -4.36 -8.38
CA GLU A 275 -23.01 -4.10 -9.81
C GLU A 275 -21.86 -3.22 -10.31
N THR A 276 -21.33 -3.52 -11.50
CA THR A 276 -20.36 -2.66 -12.17
C THR A 276 -21.07 -1.40 -12.67
N VAL A 277 -20.71 -0.24 -12.11
CA VAL A 277 -21.34 1.04 -12.44
C VAL A 277 -20.55 1.83 -13.48
N ARG A 278 -19.27 1.56 -13.65
CA ARG A 278 -18.39 2.21 -14.62
C ARG A 278 -17.24 1.29 -15.02
N THR A 279 -16.70 1.50 -16.22
CA THR A 279 -15.43 0.95 -16.68
C THR A 279 -14.54 2.10 -17.15
N LEU A 280 -13.35 2.22 -16.60
CA LEU A 280 -12.37 3.24 -16.93
C LEU A 280 -11.32 2.62 -17.84
N ALA A 281 -10.94 3.29 -18.91
CA ALA A 281 -9.91 2.84 -19.87
C ALA A 281 -8.64 3.68 -19.77
N GLY A 282 -7.56 3.24 -20.41
CA GLY A 282 -6.32 3.97 -20.52
C GLY A 282 -5.24 3.56 -19.51
N PHE A 283 -5.19 2.29 -19.14
CA PHE A 283 -4.20 1.69 -18.26
C PHE A 283 -3.40 0.65 -19.06
N GLY A 284 -2.08 0.61 -18.88
CA GLY A 284 -1.24 -0.39 -19.55
C GLY A 284 -1.10 -1.66 -18.73
N TYR A 285 -1.94 -2.67 -18.96
CA TYR A 285 -1.93 -3.94 -18.24
C TYR A 285 -2.01 -3.73 -16.72
N PRO A 286 -3.11 -3.17 -16.18
CA PRO A 286 -3.20 -2.78 -14.79
C PRO A 286 -3.23 -4.00 -13.85
N GLU A 287 -2.41 -3.94 -12.79
CA GLU A 287 -2.30 -5.01 -11.79
C GLU A 287 -2.75 -4.56 -10.40
N GLY A 288 -1.84 -4.10 -9.54
CA GLY A 288 -2.16 -3.71 -8.17
C GLY A 288 -3.09 -2.51 -8.09
N VAL A 289 -4.03 -2.55 -7.16
CA VAL A 289 -4.92 -1.42 -6.84
C VAL A 289 -4.92 -1.19 -5.34
N ALA A 290 -4.77 0.06 -4.92
CA ALA A 290 -4.94 0.46 -3.52
C ALA A 290 -5.68 1.79 -3.44
N ALA A 291 -6.36 2.03 -2.31
CA ALA A 291 -7.03 3.29 -2.05
C ALA A 291 -6.50 3.93 -0.77
N HIS A 292 -6.35 5.25 -0.80
CA HIS A 292 -6.00 6.04 0.38
C HIS A 292 -6.68 7.41 0.30
N ALA A 293 -7.37 7.79 1.37
CA ALA A 293 -8.18 9.01 1.43
C ALA A 293 -9.15 9.10 0.22
N ASP A 294 -9.09 10.17 -0.54
CA ASP A 294 -9.90 10.43 -1.73
C ASP A 294 -9.21 9.99 -3.05
N ARG A 295 -8.21 9.11 -2.97
CA ARG A 295 -7.42 8.65 -4.13
C ARG A 295 -7.45 7.14 -4.27
N VAL A 296 -7.39 6.69 -5.54
CA VAL A 296 -7.12 5.29 -5.91
C VAL A 296 -5.85 5.26 -6.74
N TYR A 297 -4.98 4.32 -6.43
CA TYR A 297 -3.69 4.09 -7.08
C TYR A 297 -3.77 2.80 -7.87
N VAL A 298 -3.54 2.87 -9.17
CA VAL A 298 -3.56 1.73 -10.09
C VAL A 298 -2.17 1.55 -10.67
N VAL A 299 -1.57 0.40 -10.45
CA VAL A 299 -0.22 0.08 -10.92
C VAL A 299 -0.31 -0.50 -12.33
N ASN A 300 0.40 0.10 -13.29
CA ASN A 300 0.38 -0.26 -14.69
C ASN A 300 1.67 -1.01 -15.06
N TRP A 301 1.57 -2.32 -15.30
CA TRP A 301 2.72 -3.18 -15.52
C TRP A 301 3.47 -2.88 -16.83
N MET A 302 2.73 -2.58 -17.92
CA MET A 302 3.34 -2.26 -19.23
C MET A 302 3.78 -0.80 -19.35
N ASP A 303 3.17 0.11 -18.60
CA ASP A 303 3.49 1.55 -18.65
C ASP A 303 4.62 1.93 -17.68
N ASP A 304 5.07 1.03 -16.81
CA ASP A 304 6.08 1.29 -15.78
C ASP A 304 5.69 2.47 -14.88
N ASP A 305 4.40 2.61 -14.54
CA ASP A 305 3.91 3.72 -13.74
C ASP A 305 2.75 3.36 -12.79
N VAL A 306 2.34 4.34 -11.99
CA VAL A 306 1.15 4.30 -11.16
C VAL A 306 0.22 5.43 -11.56
N SER A 307 -1.00 5.11 -11.97
CA SER A 307 -2.07 6.08 -12.18
C SER A 307 -2.71 6.45 -10.85
N VAL A 308 -2.82 7.75 -10.58
CA VAL A 308 -3.52 8.28 -9.40
C VAL A 308 -4.88 8.79 -9.84
N LEU A 309 -5.95 8.22 -9.30
CA LEU A 309 -7.33 8.55 -9.64
C LEU A 309 -8.02 9.29 -8.50
N ASP A 310 -8.95 10.17 -8.83
CA ASP A 310 -9.96 10.66 -7.90
C ASP A 310 -10.95 9.53 -7.59
N ALA A 311 -11.10 9.18 -6.32
CA ALA A 311 -11.84 8.00 -5.89
C ALA A 311 -13.36 8.08 -6.15
N ALA A 312 -13.93 9.27 -6.24
CA ALA A 312 -15.36 9.46 -6.50
C ALA A 312 -15.68 9.42 -8.00
N SER A 313 -14.90 10.15 -8.81
CA SER A 313 -15.16 10.29 -10.25
C SER A 313 -14.45 9.25 -11.11
N GLY A 314 -13.35 8.66 -10.63
CA GLY A 314 -12.47 7.79 -11.41
C GLY A 314 -11.56 8.55 -12.38
N ARG A 315 -11.54 9.88 -12.36
CA ARG A 315 -10.71 10.70 -13.24
C ARG A 315 -9.23 10.56 -12.86
N THR A 316 -8.37 10.28 -13.84
CA THR A 316 -6.92 10.30 -13.64
C THR A 316 -6.44 11.70 -13.32
N LEU A 317 -5.71 11.85 -12.22
CA LEU A 317 -5.15 13.10 -11.71
C LEU A 317 -3.67 13.24 -12.02
N ALA A 318 -2.93 12.11 -11.92
CA ALA A 318 -1.50 12.06 -12.17
C ALA A 318 -1.09 10.66 -12.62
N ARG A 319 0.12 10.56 -13.20
CA ARG A 319 0.87 9.32 -13.41
C ARG A 319 2.26 9.49 -12.80
N ILE A 320 2.71 8.49 -12.08
CA ILE A 320 3.99 8.50 -11.35
C ILE A 320 4.84 7.37 -11.92
N ALA A 321 5.93 7.73 -12.62
CA ALA A 321 6.85 6.75 -13.18
C ALA A 321 7.55 5.96 -12.07
N THR A 322 7.73 4.65 -12.27
CA THR A 322 8.32 3.70 -11.33
C THR A 322 9.47 2.93 -11.99
N GLY A 323 9.82 1.75 -11.47
CA GLY A 323 10.75 0.84 -12.15
C GLY A 323 10.07 0.02 -13.24
N LYS A 324 10.77 -1.00 -13.75
CA LYS A 324 10.29 -1.83 -14.86
C LYS A 324 9.31 -2.90 -14.41
N ASN A 325 8.23 -3.06 -15.17
CA ASN A 325 7.18 -4.05 -14.95
C ASN A 325 6.60 -3.96 -13.55
N SER A 326 6.01 -2.82 -13.23
CA SER A 326 5.45 -2.50 -11.91
C SER A 326 4.23 -3.35 -11.58
N ARG A 327 4.15 -3.90 -10.36
CA ARG A 327 3.07 -4.83 -9.96
C ARG A 327 2.21 -4.34 -8.80
N GLY A 328 2.74 -4.25 -7.58
CA GLY A 328 1.98 -3.84 -6.40
C GLY A 328 0.89 -4.84 -5.99
N PHE A 329 1.15 -6.15 -6.02
CA PHE A 329 0.18 -7.17 -5.66
C PHE A 329 0.06 -7.31 -4.14
N GLY A 330 -1.05 -6.79 -3.56
CA GLY A 330 -1.34 -6.79 -2.13
C GLY A 330 -1.58 -5.40 -1.54
N ALA A 331 -1.51 -5.27 -0.22
CA ALA A 331 -1.74 -4.02 0.50
C ALA A 331 -0.46 -3.15 0.54
N PHE A 332 -0.18 -2.47 -0.56
CA PHE A 332 1.09 -1.76 -0.76
C PHE A 332 1.16 -0.34 -0.18
N ILE A 333 0.12 0.17 0.47
CA ILE A 333 0.12 1.50 1.11
C ILE A 333 0.22 1.36 2.63
N GLY A 334 1.17 2.09 3.23
CA GLY A 334 1.33 2.13 4.67
C GLY A 334 2.15 3.33 5.15
N ALA A 335 2.08 3.60 6.45
CA ALA A 335 2.85 4.64 7.10
C ALA A 335 3.70 4.05 8.23
N PRO A 336 4.91 4.59 8.49
CA PRO A 336 5.66 4.19 9.66
C PRO A 336 4.87 4.52 10.93
N PRO A 337 4.97 3.70 11.98
CA PRO A 337 4.31 3.99 13.25
C PRO A 337 4.81 5.34 13.81
N SER A 338 3.92 6.06 14.47
CA SER A 338 4.28 7.29 15.18
C SER A 338 5.42 7.01 16.16
N PRO A 339 6.34 7.96 16.37
CA PRO A 339 7.46 7.82 17.29
C PRO A 339 7.01 7.64 18.75
#